data_68f44bd57a02f8b38232e338966287ec
#
_entry.id   68f44bd57a02f8b38232e338966287ec
#
_cell.length_a   1.000
_cell.length_b   1.000
_cell.length_c   1.000
_cell.angle_alpha   90.00
_cell.angle_beta   90.00
_cell.angle_gamma   90.00
#
_symmetry.space_group_name_H-M   'P 1'
#
loop_
_entity.id
_entity.type
_entity.pdbx_description
1 polymer ?
#
loop_
_entity_poly.entity_id
_entity_poly.type
_entity_poly.pdbx_seq_one_letter_code
_entity_poly.pdbx_strand_id
1 'polypeptide(L)'
;MSYAIVGFGEIGQALAHAFARKNIDVTVASRQPPEALAPQARAIGLTVVTKSLQNAVEADTIILAVPFGEHREVAKTLPSWEGKTVIDATNAFPVPEELDGLPSSAVIAKAFTGAKFVKGFNHLPAAAVMGAKLMAV
;
A
#
# COMPACT_ATOMS: atom_id res chain seq x y z
N MET A 1 16.13 4.32 -0.86
CA MET A 1 14.73 4.43 -0.45
C MET A 1 14.04 3.09 -0.64
N SER A 2 13.34 2.62 0.37
CA SER A 2 12.68 1.33 0.33
C SER A 2 11.16 1.51 0.20
N TYR A 3 10.52 0.56 -0.46
CA TYR A 3 9.08 0.60 -0.76
C TYR A 3 8.41 -0.66 -0.24
N ALA A 4 7.21 -0.50 0.30
CA ALA A 4 6.36 -1.63 0.66
C ALA A 4 4.94 -1.37 0.18
N ILE A 5 4.33 -2.39 -0.38
CA ILE A 5 2.92 -2.38 -0.75
C ILE A 5 2.19 -3.18 0.30
N VAL A 6 1.26 -2.55 1.01
CA VAL A 6 0.43 -3.21 2.00
C VAL A 6 -0.93 -3.47 1.38
N GLY A 7 -1.26 -4.75 1.26
CA GLY A 7 -2.44 -5.19 0.53
C GLY A 7 -2.05 -5.77 -0.82
N PHE A 8 -2.47 -7.01 -1.08
CA PHE A 8 -2.05 -7.69 -2.30
C PHE A 8 -3.26 -8.17 -3.11
N GLY A 9 -4.29 -7.33 -3.13
CA GLY A 9 -5.43 -7.51 -4.01
C GLY A 9 -5.12 -6.98 -5.40
N GLU A 10 -6.15 -6.62 -6.14
CA GLU A 10 -6.00 -6.22 -7.54
C GLU A 10 -5.06 -5.03 -7.73
N ILE A 11 -5.24 -3.98 -6.94
CA ILE A 11 -4.40 -2.78 -7.04
C ILE A 11 -2.98 -3.07 -6.56
N GLY A 12 -2.83 -3.78 -5.45
CA GLY A 12 -1.52 -4.13 -4.91
C GLY A 12 -0.70 -4.96 -5.89
N GLN A 13 -1.33 -5.93 -6.53
CA GLN A 13 -0.67 -6.74 -7.54
C GLN A 13 -0.27 -5.92 -8.76
N ALA A 14 -1.14 -5.02 -9.21
CA ALA A 14 -0.84 -4.15 -10.34
C ALA A 14 0.37 -3.25 -10.04
N LEU A 15 0.43 -2.72 -8.84
CA LEU A 15 1.57 -1.91 -8.41
C LEU A 15 2.85 -2.74 -8.36
N ALA A 16 2.77 -3.97 -7.86
CA ALA A 16 3.93 -4.85 -7.81
C ALA A 16 4.46 -5.15 -9.23
N HIS A 17 3.57 -5.36 -10.18
CA HIS A 17 3.96 -5.53 -11.59
C HIS A 17 4.69 -4.30 -12.12
N ALA A 18 4.20 -3.10 -11.78
CA ALA A 18 4.82 -1.86 -12.23
C ALA A 18 6.24 -1.71 -11.66
N PHE A 19 6.42 -2.03 -10.39
CA PHE A 19 7.73 -2.02 -9.75
C PHE A 19 8.67 -3.03 -10.43
N ALA A 20 8.18 -4.23 -10.68
CA ALA A 20 8.98 -5.28 -11.30
C ALA A 20 9.43 -4.88 -12.70
N ARG A 21 8.56 -4.24 -13.48
CA ARG A 21 8.91 -3.79 -14.82
C ARG A 21 10.00 -2.72 -14.83
N LYS A 22 10.08 -1.95 -13.75
CA LYS A 22 11.11 -0.93 -13.60
C LYS A 22 12.35 -1.47 -12.88
N ASN A 23 12.34 -2.75 -12.56
CA ASN A 23 13.44 -3.41 -11.84
C ASN A 23 13.71 -2.73 -10.48
N ILE A 24 12.65 -2.33 -9.79
CA ILE A 24 12.72 -1.70 -8.49
C ILE A 24 12.27 -2.71 -7.45
N ASP A 25 13.09 -2.92 -6.43
CA ASP A 25 12.74 -3.82 -5.33
C ASP A 25 11.55 -3.29 -4.56
N VAL A 26 10.62 -4.18 -4.23
CA VAL A 26 9.45 -3.82 -3.44
C VAL A 26 9.08 -4.99 -2.52
N THR A 27 8.66 -4.65 -1.32
CA THR A 27 8.13 -5.62 -0.36
C THR A 27 6.61 -5.60 -0.45
N VAL A 28 5.98 -6.77 -0.39
CA VAL A 28 4.53 -6.88 -0.34
C VAL A 28 4.12 -7.58 0.94
N ALA A 29 3.03 -7.12 1.53
CA ALA A 29 2.47 -7.69 2.75
C ALA A 29 0.96 -7.56 2.74
N SER A 30 0.30 -8.46 3.48
CA SER A 30 -1.14 -8.41 3.66
C SER A 30 -1.46 -9.02 5.01
N ARG A 31 -2.76 -9.26 5.27
CA ARG A 31 -3.16 -9.99 6.49
C ARG A 31 -2.76 -11.45 6.45
N GLN A 32 -2.49 -11.98 5.25
CA GLN A 32 -2.05 -13.35 5.09
C GLN A 32 -0.55 -13.46 5.39
N PRO A 33 -0.07 -14.62 5.84
CA PRO A 33 1.36 -14.78 6.08
C PRO A 33 2.17 -14.68 4.77
N PRO A 34 3.45 -14.32 4.86
CA PRO A 34 4.28 -14.16 3.66
C PRO A 34 4.29 -15.40 2.75
N GLU A 35 4.25 -16.58 3.33
CA GLU A 35 4.28 -17.83 2.58
C GLU A 35 3.07 -17.94 1.64
N ALA A 36 1.93 -17.40 2.04
CA ALA A 36 0.71 -17.46 1.23
C ALA A 36 0.81 -16.56 0.01
N LEU A 37 1.60 -15.49 0.09
CA LEU A 37 1.77 -14.54 -1.01
C LEU A 37 2.93 -14.90 -1.93
N ALA A 38 3.86 -15.72 -1.46
CA ALA A 38 5.10 -15.97 -2.17
C ALA A 38 4.92 -16.50 -3.60
N PRO A 39 4.00 -17.43 -3.89
CA PRO A 39 3.83 -17.90 -5.27
C PRO A 39 3.45 -16.79 -6.23
N GLN A 40 2.53 -15.91 -5.82
CA GLN A 40 2.08 -14.80 -6.66
C GLN A 40 3.20 -13.77 -6.83
N ALA A 41 3.93 -13.48 -5.78
CA ALA A 41 5.04 -12.55 -5.84
C ALA A 41 6.12 -13.04 -6.80
N ARG A 42 6.46 -14.33 -6.73
CA ARG A 42 7.46 -14.91 -7.64
C ARG A 42 7.02 -14.87 -9.09
N ALA A 43 5.73 -15.06 -9.34
CA ALA A 43 5.18 -14.99 -10.68
C ALA A 43 5.29 -13.58 -11.26
N ILE A 44 5.26 -12.55 -10.41
CA ILE A 44 5.40 -11.17 -10.85
C ILE A 44 6.85 -10.83 -11.16
N GLY A 45 7.77 -11.22 -10.30
CA GLY A 45 9.19 -10.97 -10.53
C GLY A 45 10.04 -11.23 -9.32
N LEU A 46 11.35 -11.37 -9.53
CA LEU A 46 12.29 -11.66 -8.45
C LEU A 46 12.54 -10.47 -7.53
N THR A 47 12.18 -9.26 -7.98
CA THR A 47 12.33 -8.05 -7.17
C THR A 47 11.17 -7.85 -6.20
N VAL A 48 10.13 -8.68 -6.28
CA VAL A 48 8.97 -8.63 -5.39
C VAL A 48 9.18 -9.62 -4.27
N VAL A 49 9.31 -9.12 -3.05
CA VAL A 49 9.61 -9.93 -1.86
C VAL A 49 8.44 -9.84 -0.90
N THR A 50 8.08 -10.97 -0.29
CA THR A 50 7.00 -11.00 0.70
C THR A 50 7.56 -10.94 2.11
N LYS A 51 6.88 -10.19 2.98
CA LYS A 51 7.21 -10.08 4.40
C LYS A 51 5.94 -10.01 5.21
N SER A 52 6.07 -10.19 6.52
CA SER A 52 4.97 -9.92 7.44
C SER A 52 4.66 -8.42 7.42
N LEU A 53 3.44 -8.06 7.83
CA LEU A 53 3.06 -6.66 7.90
C LEU A 53 4.01 -5.87 8.79
N GLN A 54 4.37 -6.42 9.95
CA GLN A 54 5.27 -5.75 10.89
C GLN A 54 6.64 -5.45 10.29
N ASN A 55 7.15 -6.33 9.46
CA ASN A 55 8.43 -6.13 8.81
C ASN A 55 8.32 -5.21 7.61
N ALA A 56 7.22 -5.30 6.87
CA ALA A 56 7.01 -4.48 5.68
C ALA A 56 6.92 -2.98 6.02
N VAL A 57 6.32 -2.64 7.15
CA VAL A 57 6.16 -1.22 7.53
C VAL A 57 7.47 -0.56 7.96
N GLU A 58 8.57 -1.31 8.01
CA GLU A 58 9.90 -0.73 8.22
C GLU A 58 10.41 0.01 6.98
N ALA A 59 9.78 -0.17 5.84
CA ALA A 59 10.16 0.55 4.62
C ALA A 59 9.94 2.06 4.78
N ASP A 60 10.67 2.85 4.00
CA ASP A 60 10.55 4.31 4.04
C ASP A 60 9.23 4.80 3.45
N THR A 61 8.79 4.16 2.39
CA THR A 61 7.55 4.52 1.70
C THR A 61 6.60 3.34 1.72
N ILE A 62 5.40 3.57 2.24
CA ILE A 62 4.35 2.58 2.36
C ILE A 62 3.23 2.93 1.38
N ILE A 63 2.90 2.00 0.49
CA ILE A 63 1.77 2.17 -0.41
C ILE A 63 0.61 1.37 0.18
N LEU A 64 -0.43 2.08 0.60
CA LEU A 64 -1.56 1.50 1.30
C LEU A 64 -2.62 1.10 0.28
N ALA A 65 -2.69 -0.20 -0.03
CA ALA A 65 -3.58 -0.74 -1.05
C ALA A 65 -4.58 -1.73 -0.46
N VAL A 66 -5.04 -1.46 0.75
CA VAL A 66 -6.05 -2.28 1.45
C VAL A 66 -7.43 -1.66 1.30
N PRO A 67 -8.51 -2.43 1.53
CA PRO A 67 -9.83 -1.83 1.65
C PRO A 67 -9.82 -0.75 2.73
N PHE A 68 -10.61 0.31 2.54
CA PHE A 68 -10.61 1.45 3.46
C PHE A 68 -10.73 1.02 4.91
N GLY A 69 -11.63 0.10 5.21
CA GLY A 69 -11.87 -0.33 6.60
C GLY A 69 -10.68 -1.00 7.28
N GLU A 70 -9.66 -1.38 6.53
CA GLU A 70 -8.48 -2.07 7.09
C GLU A 70 -7.32 -1.14 7.38
N HIS A 71 -7.41 0.14 7.03
CA HIS A 71 -6.28 1.05 7.22
C HIS A 71 -5.86 1.18 8.69
N ARG A 72 -6.82 1.09 9.61
CA ARG A 72 -6.53 1.24 11.04
C ARG A 72 -5.66 0.10 11.55
N GLU A 73 -5.86 -1.10 11.06
CA GLU A 73 -5.01 -2.24 11.45
C GLU A 73 -3.57 -2.04 11.00
N VAL A 74 -3.39 -1.48 9.82
CA VAL A 74 -2.04 -1.15 9.33
C VAL A 74 -1.42 -0.04 10.18
N ALA A 75 -2.19 1.00 10.49
CA ALA A 75 -1.69 2.13 11.28
C ALA A 75 -1.23 1.70 12.68
N LYS A 76 -1.85 0.68 13.26
CA LYS A 76 -1.51 0.20 14.60
C LYS A 76 -0.17 -0.53 14.66
N THR A 77 0.41 -0.88 13.54
CA THR A 77 1.67 -1.65 13.52
C THR A 77 2.87 -0.83 13.99
N LEU A 78 2.75 0.49 13.99
CA LEU A 78 3.81 1.38 14.47
C LEU A 78 3.22 2.40 15.43
N PRO A 79 3.96 2.76 16.50
CA PRO A 79 3.51 3.80 17.43
C PRO A 79 3.56 5.21 16.81
N SER A 80 4.40 5.41 15.82
CA SER A 80 4.53 6.68 15.11
C SER A 80 4.95 6.41 13.67
N TRP A 81 4.43 7.20 12.76
CA TRP A 81 4.76 7.13 11.35
C TRP A 81 5.65 8.29 10.90
N GLU A 82 6.22 8.99 11.86
CA GLU A 82 7.12 10.10 11.58
C GLU A 82 8.32 9.63 10.77
N GLY A 83 8.69 10.42 9.76
CA GLY A 83 9.80 10.08 8.88
C GLY A 83 9.42 9.17 7.71
N LYS A 84 8.17 8.69 7.68
CA LYS A 84 7.70 7.83 6.61
C LYS A 84 6.77 8.56 5.66
N THR A 85 6.70 8.06 4.42
CA THR A 85 5.73 8.54 3.43
C THR A 85 4.69 7.45 3.26
N VAL A 86 3.42 7.81 3.37
CA VAL A 86 2.30 6.89 3.13
C VAL A 86 1.56 7.36 1.89
N ILE A 87 1.47 6.48 0.91
CA ILE A 87 0.72 6.74 -0.31
C ILE A 87 -0.61 6.01 -0.20
N ASP A 88 -1.71 6.78 -0.20
CA ASP A 88 -3.05 6.23 -0.06
C ASP A 88 -3.57 5.75 -1.42
N ALA A 89 -3.62 4.45 -1.59
CA ALA A 89 -4.25 3.81 -2.73
C ALA A 89 -5.55 3.09 -2.32
N THR A 90 -6.09 3.41 -1.15
CA THR A 90 -7.35 2.83 -0.69
C THR A 90 -8.53 3.41 -1.44
N ASN A 91 -9.66 2.71 -1.36
CA ASN A 91 -10.93 3.20 -1.89
C ASN A 91 -11.95 3.19 -0.76
N ALA A 92 -12.49 4.36 -0.44
CA ALA A 92 -13.45 4.50 0.65
C ALA A 92 -14.84 3.96 0.33
N PHE A 93 -15.13 3.74 -0.94
CA PHE A 93 -16.39 3.16 -1.34
C PHE A 93 -16.45 1.69 -0.87
N PRO A 94 -17.48 1.20 -0.21
CA PRO A 94 -18.79 1.82 0.04
C PRO A 94 -19.08 2.09 1.53
N VAL A 95 -18.16 2.63 2.29
CA VAL A 95 -18.33 2.84 3.74
C VAL A 95 -18.28 4.33 4.13
N PRO A 96 -19.18 5.16 3.54
CA PRO A 96 -19.15 6.59 3.79
C PRO A 96 -19.44 6.97 5.24
N GLU A 97 -20.20 6.18 5.97
CA GLU A 97 -20.53 6.46 7.36
C GLU A 97 -19.30 6.43 8.27
N GLU A 98 -18.24 5.77 7.87
CA GLU A 98 -17.00 5.76 8.64
C GLU A 98 -16.21 7.05 8.50
N LEU A 99 -16.61 7.92 7.60
CA LEU A 99 -15.88 9.15 7.30
C LEU A 99 -16.27 10.32 8.21
N ASP A 100 -17.38 10.22 8.92
CA ASP A 100 -17.89 11.32 9.75
C ASP A 100 -17.96 12.65 8.98
N GLY A 101 -18.35 12.57 7.71
CA GLY A 101 -18.42 13.75 6.86
C GLY A 101 -17.08 14.25 6.34
N LEU A 102 -15.98 13.55 6.63
CA LEU A 102 -14.65 13.91 6.16
C LEU A 102 -14.29 13.12 4.89
N PRO A 103 -13.45 13.68 4.01
CA PRO A 103 -12.89 12.88 2.93
C PRO A 103 -12.10 11.68 3.46
N SER A 104 -12.15 10.57 2.74
CA SER A 104 -11.45 9.35 3.17
C SER A 104 -9.96 9.59 3.42
N SER A 105 -9.32 10.42 2.58
CA SER A 105 -7.90 10.72 2.75
C SER A 105 -7.60 11.42 4.07
N ALA A 106 -8.51 12.29 4.53
CA ALA A 106 -8.33 12.97 5.82
C ALA A 106 -8.43 11.98 6.99
N VAL A 107 -9.34 11.03 6.91
CA VAL A 107 -9.50 10.01 7.95
C VAL A 107 -8.25 9.13 8.03
N ILE A 108 -7.75 8.68 6.89
CA ILE A 108 -6.55 7.84 6.84
C ILE A 108 -5.32 8.63 7.32
N ALA A 109 -5.18 9.88 6.90
CA ALA A 109 -4.05 10.70 7.31
C ALA A 109 -3.97 10.85 8.83
N LYS A 110 -5.11 10.95 9.50
CA LYS A 110 -5.15 11.01 10.97
C LYS A 110 -4.65 9.72 11.61
N ALA A 111 -4.93 8.57 10.99
CA ALA A 111 -4.51 7.29 11.54
C ALA A 111 -2.99 7.11 11.45
N PHE A 112 -2.35 7.69 10.45
CA PHE A 112 -0.90 7.57 10.23
C PHE A 112 -0.18 8.82 10.73
N THR A 113 -0.30 9.09 12.01
CA THR A 113 0.23 10.29 12.64
C THR A 113 1.72 10.46 12.39
N GLY A 114 2.11 11.63 11.87
CA GLY A 114 3.51 11.97 11.64
C GLY A 114 4.01 11.67 10.24
N ALA A 115 3.29 10.85 9.46
CA ALA A 115 3.71 10.51 8.11
C ALA A 115 3.47 11.65 7.14
N LYS A 116 4.32 11.73 6.11
CA LYS A 116 4.00 12.52 4.93
C LYS A 116 2.97 11.72 4.13
N PHE A 117 1.81 12.31 3.92
CA PHE A 117 0.68 11.61 3.35
C PHE A 117 0.40 12.07 1.92
N VAL A 118 0.31 11.12 0.99
CA VAL A 118 0.06 11.40 -0.42
C VAL A 118 -1.09 10.50 -0.89
N LYS A 119 -2.05 11.07 -1.59
CA LYS A 119 -3.13 10.30 -2.18
C LYS A 119 -2.78 9.96 -3.62
N GLY A 120 -2.95 8.70 -4.02
CA GLY A 120 -2.65 8.30 -5.39
C GLY A 120 -3.20 6.92 -5.74
N PHE A 121 -3.45 6.71 -7.04
CA PHE A 121 -3.83 5.43 -7.66
C PHE A 121 -5.23 4.91 -7.35
N ASN A 122 -5.89 5.37 -6.32
CA ASN A 122 -7.13 4.75 -5.84
C ASN A 122 -8.35 5.00 -6.72
N HIS A 123 -8.23 5.87 -7.71
CA HIS A 123 -9.31 6.14 -8.67
C HIS A 123 -9.02 5.59 -10.06
N LEU A 124 -7.94 4.81 -10.21
CA LEU A 124 -7.58 4.22 -11.49
C LEU A 124 -7.86 2.71 -11.48
N PRO A 125 -8.31 2.15 -12.61
CA PRO A 125 -8.39 0.70 -12.74
C PRO A 125 -7.00 0.07 -12.61
N ALA A 126 -6.95 -1.16 -12.11
CA ALA A 126 -5.68 -1.85 -11.93
C ALA A 126 -4.88 -1.95 -13.24
N ALA A 127 -5.56 -2.20 -14.36
CA ALA A 127 -4.88 -2.29 -15.65
C ALA A 127 -4.19 -0.99 -16.03
N ALA A 128 -4.82 0.15 -15.72
CA ALA A 128 -4.22 1.45 -16.00
C ALA A 128 -3.00 1.70 -15.09
N VAL A 129 -3.08 1.26 -13.83
CA VAL A 129 -1.95 1.37 -12.91
C VAL A 129 -0.76 0.56 -13.40
N MET A 130 -1.00 -0.65 -13.91
CA MET A 130 0.07 -1.48 -14.45
C MET A 130 0.80 -0.82 -15.62
N GLY A 131 0.08 -0.05 -16.44
CA GLY A 131 0.67 0.64 -17.58
C GLY A 131 1.27 1.99 -17.23
N ALA A 132 0.99 2.52 -16.06
CA ALA A 132 1.46 3.84 -15.67
C ALA A 132 2.94 3.82 -15.33
N LYS A 133 3.59 4.95 -15.55
CA LYS A 133 4.91 5.14 -15.00
C LYS A 133 4.78 5.27 -13.49
N LEU A 134 5.66 4.62 -12.76
CA LEU A 134 5.76 4.85 -11.35
C LEU A 134 6.22 6.27 -11.15
N MET A 135 5.36 7.09 -10.61
CA MET A 135 5.69 8.48 -10.38
C MET A 135 6.79 8.58 -9.35
N ALA A 136 7.61 9.55 -9.51
CA ALA A 136 8.53 9.93 -8.45
C ALA A 136 7.67 10.40 -7.29
N VAL A 137 7.71 9.64 -6.25
CA VAL A 137 6.88 9.90 -5.09
C VAL A 137 7.71 10.52 -4.01
#